data_b7699a5b2c7e8bbdd2cffcb7387dfc18
#
_entry.id   b7699a5b2c7e8bbdd2cffcb7387dfc18
#
_cell.length_a   1.000
_cell.length_b   1.000
_cell.length_c   1.000
_cell.angle_alpha   90.00
_cell.angle_beta   90.00
_cell.angle_gamma   90.00
#
_symmetry.space_group_name_H-M   'P 1'
#
loop_
_entity.id
_entity.type
_entity.pdbx_description
1 polymer ?
#
loop_
_entity_poly.entity_id
_entity_poly.type
_entity_poly.pdbx_seq_one_letter_code
_entity_poly.pdbx_strand_id
1 'polypeptide(L)'
;MLGSKSIISFEDARAKAKRKLPRMIFDFIEGSAGREIASDRNSEIFNDIFLKSKVLAEIKDPKLNSKFLNYSFDFPFGIAPMGMCDLAWPGADKNLAETAKKFNIPLCVSTAASSSLEDFKKWGKDQAWFQLYLSLIHI
;
A
#
# COMPACT_ATOMS: atom_id res chain seq x y z
N MET A 1 -0.49 31.62 5.89
CA MET A 1 -0.10 30.23 5.63
C MET A 1 -1.21 29.34 6.15
N LEU A 2 -2.04 28.77 5.28
CA LEU A 2 -3.03 27.77 5.67
C LEU A 2 -2.27 26.50 6.06
N GLY A 3 -2.27 26.21 7.36
CA GLY A 3 -1.60 25.04 7.90
C GLY A 3 -2.01 23.77 7.16
N SER A 4 -1.04 23.00 6.68
CA SER A 4 -1.26 21.67 6.14
C SER A 4 -1.90 20.84 7.24
N LYS A 5 -3.23 20.62 7.17
CA LYS A 5 -3.89 19.65 8.05
C LYS A 5 -3.17 18.33 7.90
N SER A 6 -2.67 17.78 9.00
CA SER A 6 -2.06 16.46 9.02
C SER A 6 -3.08 15.43 8.52
N ILE A 7 -2.61 14.43 7.77
CA ILE A 7 -3.44 13.29 7.38
C ILE A 7 -3.42 12.33 8.58
N ILE A 8 -4.58 12.13 9.21
CA ILE A 8 -4.74 11.26 10.36
C ILE A 8 -5.73 10.11 10.12
N SER A 9 -6.51 10.18 9.03
CA SER A 9 -7.45 9.14 8.62
C SER A 9 -7.40 8.91 7.11
N PHE A 10 -8.02 7.83 6.66
CA PHE A 10 -8.22 7.56 5.23
C PHE A 10 -9.06 8.68 4.57
N GLU A 11 -10.10 9.15 5.23
CA GLU A 11 -10.99 10.22 4.75
C GLU A 11 -10.22 11.53 4.52
N ASP A 12 -9.28 11.86 5.41
CA ASP A 12 -8.41 13.04 5.24
C ASP A 12 -7.51 12.88 4.01
N ALA A 13 -6.92 11.69 3.83
CA ALA A 13 -6.09 11.38 2.66
C ALA A 13 -6.90 11.48 1.36
N ARG A 14 -8.09 10.85 1.35
CA ARG A 14 -9.03 10.86 0.21
C ARG A 14 -9.47 12.28 -0.15
N ALA A 15 -9.88 13.07 0.84
CA ALA A 15 -10.29 14.46 0.62
C ALA A 15 -9.15 15.34 0.09
N LYS A 16 -7.92 15.08 0.53
CA LYS A 16 -6.72 15.77 0.05
C LYS A 16 -6.36 15.36 -1.37
N ALA A 17 -6.43 14.07 -1.68
CA ALA A 17 -6.21 13.52 -3.02
C ALA A 17 -7.22 14.11 -4.01
N LYS A 18 -8.52 14.09 -3.69
CA LYS A 18 -9.60 14.65 -4.53
C LYS A 18 -9.38 16.11 -4.92
N ARG A 19 -8.75 16.90 -4.04
CA ARG A 19 -8.44 18.32 -4.32
C ARG A 19 -7.16 18.53 -5.11
N LYS A 20 -6.24 17.56 -5.09
CA LYS A 20 -4.90 17.70 -5.68
C LYS A 20 -4.76 17.01 -7.03
N LEU A 21 -5.40 15.85 -7.17
CA LEU A 21 -5.28 15.06 -8.39
C LEU A 21 -6.23 15.57 -9.49
N PRO A 22 -5.84 15.44 -10.76
CA PRO A 22 -6.78 15.57 -11.85
C PRO A 22 -7.94 14.60 -11.66
N ARG A 23 -9.16 15.05 -12.01
CA ARG A 23 -10.38 14.27 -11.80
C ARG A 23 -10.28 12.85 -12.36
N MET A 24 -9.78 12.70 -13.58
CA MET A 24 -9.63 11.40 -14.23
C MET A 24 -8.73 10.44 -13.44
N ILE A 25 -7.63 10.94 -12.87
CA ILE A 25 -6.72 10.13 -12.05
C ILE A 25 -7.38 9.77 -10.71
N PHE A 26 -8.06 10.73 -10.08
CA PHE A 26 -8.77 10.46 -8.84
C PHE A 26 -9.88 9.42 -9.05
N ASP A 27 -10.71 9.59 -10.09
CA ASP A 27 -11.81 8.67 -10.39
C ASP A 27 -11.30 7.27 -10.75
N PHE A 28 -10.13 7.16 -11.41
CA PHE A 28 -9.48 5.87 -11.70
C PHE A 28 -9.03 5.14 -10.42
N ILE A 29 -8.48 5.87 -9.45
CA ILE A 29 -8.01 5.29 -8.17
C ILE A 29 -9.18 4.96 -7.25
N GLU A 30 -10.19 5.81 -7.22
CA GLU A 30 -11.35 5.70 -6.34
C GLU A 30 -12.35 4.65 -6.82
N GLY A 31 -12.55 4.54 -8.15
CA GLY A 31 -13.58 3.71 -8.74
C GLY A 31 -13.28 2.22 -8.67
N SER A 32 -14.33 1.43 -8.72
CA SER A 32 -14.24 -0.02 -8.78
C SER A 32 -15.23 -0.63 -9.79
N ALA A 33 -15.26 -1.96 -9.91
CA ALA A 33 -16.03 -2.64 -10.94
C ALA A 33 -17.55 -2.60 -10.68
N GLY A 34 -18.32 -2.38 -11.74
CA GLY A 34 -19.77 -2.48 -11.76
C GLY A 34 -20.45 -1.49 -10.82
N ARG A 35 -21.26 -1.98 -9.87
CA ARG A 35 -21.95 -1.16 -8.86
C ARG A 35 -21.14 -0.93 -7.58
N GLU A 36 -19.87 -1.25 -7.59
CA GLU A 36 -18.92 -1.05 -6.49
C GLU A 36 -19.23 -1.81 -5.19
N ILE A 37 -20.18 -2.75 -5.22
CA ILE A 37 -20.63 -3.52 -4.05
C ILE A 37 -19.47 -4.28 -3.38
N ALA A 38 -18.54 -4.82 -4.16
CA ALA A 38 -17.40 -5.54 -3.61
C ALA A 38 -16.42 -4.60 -2.88
N SER A 39 -16.24 -3.38 -3.39
CA SER A 39 -15.43 -2.35 -2.76
C SER A 39 -16.01 -1.91 -1.42
N ASP A 40 -17.31 -1.65 -1.40
CA ASP A 40 -18.02 -1.28 -0.17
C ASP A 40 -17.89 -2.38 0.89
N ARG A 41 -18.13 -3.65 0.50
CA ARG A 41 -17.98 -4.79 1.41
C ARG A 41 -16.56 -4.99 1.92
N ASN A 42 -15.56 -4.74 1.09
CA ASN A 42 -14.16 -4.81 1.52
C ASN A 42 -13.84 -3.82 2.65
N SER A 43 -14.52 -2.69 2.68
CA SER A 43 -14.39 -1.71 3.76
C SER A 43 -15.26 -2.07 4.97
N GLU A 44 -16.50 -2.49 4.74
CA GLU A 44 -17.46 -2.83 5.78
C GLU A 44 -17.04 -4.01 6.65
N ILE A 45 -16.38 -5.04 6.06
CA ILE A 45 -15.95 -6.25 6.79
C ILE A 45 -15.08 -5.95 8.01
N PHE A 46 -14.31 -4.85 7.97
CA PHE A 46 -13.48 -4.45 9.11
C PHE A 46 -14.29 -4.00 10.32
N ASN A 47 -15.58 -3.64 10.15
CA ASN A 47 -16.45 -3.29 11.25
C ASN A 47 -16.84 -4.52 12.09
N ASP A 48 -16.69 -5.73 11.52
CA ASP A 48 -16.99 -7.00 12.18
C ASP A 48 -15.76 -7.63 12.86
N ILE A 49 -14.58 -6.98 12.74
CA ILE A 49 -13.33 -7.47 13.29
C ILE A 49 -12.99 -6.70 14.56
N PHE A 50 -13.00 -7.39 15.70
CA PHE A 50 -12.73 -6.79 17.01
C PHE A 50 -11.41 -7.28 17.59
N LEU A 51 -10.63 -6.35 18.13
CA LEU A 51 -9.43 -6.67 18.88
C LEU A 51 -9.80 -6.94 20.34
N LYS A 52 -9.53 -8.17 20.81
CA LYS A 52 -9.73 -8.51 22.22
C LYS A 52 -8.62 -7.85 23.07
N SER A 53 -8.98 -6.80 23.79
CA SER A 53 -8.04 -6.16 24.74
C SER A 53 -7.77 -7.06 25.95
N LYS A 54 -6.53 -7.04 26.43
CA LYS A 54 -6.14 -7.64 27.71
C LYS A 54 -5.74 -6.51 28.65
N VAL A 55 -6.55 -6.31 29.69
CA VAL A 55 -6.26 -5.30 30.72
C VAL A 55 -5.23 -5.89 31.70
N LEU A 56 -4.36 -5.04 32.25
CA LEU A 56 -3.30 -5.41 33.20
C LEU A 56 -2.27 -6.43 32.65
N ALA A 57 -2.15 -6.54 31.32
CA ALA A 57 -1.07 -7.31 30.73
C ALA A 57 0.21 -6.48 30.75
N GLU A 58 1.25 -7.00 31.42
CA GLU A 58 2.57 -6.37 31.38
C GLU A 58 3.22 -6.62 30.02
N ILE A 59 3.26 -5.59 29.16
CA ILE A 59 3.97 -5.64 27.89
C ILE A 59 5.23 -4.80 28.02
N LYS A 60 6.36 -5.48 28.29
CA LYS A 60 7.66 -4.80 28.44
C LYS A 60 8.32 -4.48 27.10
N ASP A 61 8.16 -5.36 26.12
CA ASP A 61 8.82 -5.24 24.81
C ASP A 61 7.97 -5.87 23.70
N PRO A 62 7.17 -5.06 22.97
CA PRO A 62 6.34 -5.57 21.89
C PRO A 62 7.22 -5.99 20.70
N LYS A 63 7.20 -7.27 20.36
CA LYS A 63 7.90 -7.81 19.19
C LYS A 63 7.07 -7.54 17.94
N LEU A 64 7.58 -6.70 17.05
CA LEU A 64 6.95 -6.37 15.77
C LEU A 64 7.53 -7.19 14.61
N ASN A 65 8.74 -7.74 14.77
CA ASN A 65 9.39 -8.53 13.73
C ASN A 65 8.58 -9.77 13.37
N SER A 66 8.57 -10.08 12.08
CA SER A 66 7.86 -11.23 11.54
C SER A 66 8.74 -12.01 10.56
N LYS A 67 8.42 -13.29 10.40
CA LYS A 67 9.00 -14.14 9.34
C LYS A 67 7.93 -14.49 8.33
N PHE A 68 8.24 -14.29 7.07
CA PHE A 68 7.37 -14.69 5.97
C PHE A 68 8.20 -15.39 4.90
N LEU A 69 7.83 -16.63 4.57
CA LEU A 69 8.66 -17.54 3.79
C LEU A 69 10.05 -17.69 4.46
N ASN A 70 11.12 -17.44 3.73
CA ASN A 70 12.50 -17.52 4.23
C ASN A 70 13.08 -16.14 4.60
N TYR A 71 12.24 -15.11 4.65
CA TYR A 71 12.66 -13.73 4.93
C TYR A 71 12.23 -13.31 6.33
N SER A 72 13.07 -12.45 6.95
CA SER A 72 12.77 -11.80 8.23
C SER A 72 12.55 -10.31 7.99
N PHE A 73 11.46 -9.79 8.54
CA PHE A 73 11.06 -8.38 8.42
C PHE A 73 10.91 -7.75 9.79
N ASP A 74 11.11 -6.44 9.87
CA ASP A 74 11.03 -5.71 11.14
C ASP A 74 9.58 -5.44 11.56
N PHE A 75 8.62 -5.54 10.61
CA PHE A 75 7.20 -5.32 10.86
C PHE A 75 6.34 -6.43 10.23
N PRO A 76 5.15 -6.71 10.79
CA PRO A 76 4.25 -7.76 10.32
C PRO A 76 3.33 -7.30 9.15
N PHE A 77 3.78 -6.37 8.34
CA PHE A 77 3.06 -5.87 7.16
C PHE A 77 4.03 -5.48 6.06
N GLY A 78 3.50 -5.29 4.86
CA GLY A 78 4.25 -4.86 3.69
C GLY A 78 3.44 -3.95 2.78
N ILE A 79 4.02 -3.54 1.67
CA ILE A 79 3.39 -2.70 0.66
C ILE A 79 2.79 -3.61 -0.41
N ALA A 80 1.47 -3.52 -0.58
CA ALA A 80 0.73 -4.27 -1.60
C ALA A 80 1.08 -3.79 -3.02
N PRO A 81 0.91 -4.65 -4.05
CA PRO A 81 1.15 -4.26 -5.42
C PRO A 81 0.13 -3.21 -5.88
N MET A 82 0.63 -2.12 -6.41
CA MET A 82 -0.17 -1.03 -6.97
C MET A 82 0.36 -0.69 -8.35
N GLY A 83 -0.54 -0.59 -9.33
CA GLY A 83 -0.19 -0.17 -10.69
C GLY A 83 -0.19 1.35 -10.84
N MET A 84 0.65 1.84 -11.76
CA MET A 84 0.63 3.23 -12.23
C MET A 84 0.70 4.30 -11.12
N CYS A 85 1.45 4.04 -10.03
CA CYS A 85 1.54 4.96 -8.89
C CYS A 85 2.04 6.34 -9.26
N ASP A 86 2.90 6.44 -10.27
CA ASP A 86 3.47 7.71 -10.72
C ASP A 86 2.44 8.65 -11.37
N LEU A 87 1.26 8.13 -11.77
CA LEU A 87 0.15 8.98 -12.18
C LEU A 87 -0.41 9.82 -11.03
N ALA A 88 -0.38 9.28 -9.82
CA ALA A 88 -0.82 9.99 -8.63
C ALA A 88 0.28 10.89 -8.05
N TRP A 89 1.51 10.40 -8.09
CA TRP A 89 2.65 11.12 -7.55
C TRP A 89 3.95 10.74 -8.29
N PRO A 90 4.53 11.63 -9.09
CA PRO A 90 5.79 11.37 -9.78
C PRO A 90 6.89 10.89 -8.81
N GLY A 91 7.51 9.74 -9.12
CA GLY A 91 8.50 9.10 -8.26
C GLY A 91 7.91 8.28 -7.09
N ALA A 92 6.61 8.00 -7.11
CA ALA A 92 5.95 7.18 -6.09
C ALA A 92 6.56 5.79 -5.98
N ASP A 93 6.79 5.10 -7.10
CA ASP A 93 7.40 3.77 -7.14
C ASP A 93 8.77 3.75 -6.44
N LYS A 94 9.61 4.74 -6.74
CA LYS A 94 10.92 4.88 -6.10
C LYS A 94 10.79 5.10 -4.60
N ASN A 95 9.91 6.02 -4.18
CA ASN A 95 9.70 6.33 -2.77
C ASN A 95 9.20 5.11 -1.99
N LEU A 96 8.28 4.31 -2.58
CA LEU A 96 7.78 3.07 -1.98
C LEU A 96 8.91 2.04 -1.82
N ALA A 97 9.74 1.85 -2.84
CA ALA A 97 10.86 0.91 -2.81
C ALA A 97 11.94 1.30 -1.79
N GLU A 98 12.32 2.57 -1.75
CA GLU A 98 13.29 3.08 -0.77
C GLU A 98 12.72 3.00 0.67
N THR A 99 11.43 3.24 0.85
CA THR A 99 10.75 3.10 2.13
C THR A 99 10.72 1.64 2.59
N ALA A 100 10.35 0.72 1.71
CA ALA A 100 10.35 -0.71 2.01
C ALA A 100 11.73 -1.20 2.46
N LYS A 101 12.78 -0.78 1.74
CA LYS A 101 14.17 -1.07 2.12
C LYS A 101 14.55 -0.46 3.46
N LYS A 102 14.19 0.82 3.70
CA LYS A 102 14.54 1.52 4.94
C LYS A 102 13.94 0.87 6.17
N PHE A 103 12.70 0.40 6.08
CA PHE A 103 11.98 -0.20 7.19
C PHE A 103 12.02 -1.73 7.20
N ASN A 104 12.81 -2.33 6.31
CA ASN A 104 12.91 -3.78 6.15
C ASN A 104 11.53 -4.45 6.11
N ILE A 105 10.65 -3.98 5.21
CA ILE A 105 9.32 -4.55 4.95
C ILE A 105 9.22 -5.03 3.51
N PRO A 106 8.41 -6.05 3.20
CA PRO A 106 8.24 -6.49 1.82
C PRO A 106 7.47 -5.45 1.00
N LEU A 107 7.89 -5.26 -0.25
CA LEU A 107 7.18 -4.51 -1.28
C LEU A 107 6.83 -5.46 -2.41
N CYS A 108 5.56 -5.59 -2.75
CA CYS A 108 5.15 -6.29 -3.96
C CYS A 108 5.02 -5.31 -5.13
N VAL A 109 5.82 -5.52 -6.17
CA VAL A 109 5.82 -4.70 -7.37
C VAL A 109 4.74 -5.21 -8.32
N SER A 110 3.83 -4.34 -8.75
CA SER A 110 2.77 -4.69 -9.69
C SER A 110 3.32 -4.97 -11.09
N THR A 111 2.66 -5.88 -11.81
CA THR A 111 2.88 -6.06 -13.26
C THR A 111 2.64 -4.76 -14.05
N ALA A 112 1.77 -3.88 -13.55
CA ALA A 112 1.45 -2.57 -14.14
C ALA A 112 2.15 -1.40 -13.43
N ALA A 113 3.29 -1.63 -12.76
CA ALA A 113 4.06 -0.56 -12.13
C ALA A 113 4.54 0.47 -13.18
N SER A 114 4.77 1.70 -12.76
CA SER A 114 5.25 2.77 -13.65
C SER A 114 6.75 2.64 -13.96
N SER A 115 7.50 2.02 -13.06
CA SER A 115 8.95 1.83 -13.15
C SER A 115 9.31 0.40 -13.55
N SER A 116 10.52 0.19 -14.07
CA SER A 116 11.02 -1.13 -14.45
C SER A 116 11.37 -2.02 -13.24
N LEU A 117 11.39 -3.34 -13.44
CA LEU A 117 11.80 -4.28 -12.39
C LEU A 117 13.26 -4.07 -11.98
N GLU A 118 14.12 -3.68 -12.91
CA GLU A 118 15.53 -3.35 -12.68
C GLU A 118 15.68 -2.16 -11.74
N ASP A 119 14.84 -1.13 -11.93
CA ASP A 119 14.81 0.03 -11.05
C ASP A 119 14.33 -0.34 -9.64
N PHE A 120 13.26 -1.14 -9.53
CA PHE A 120 12.80 -1.64 -8.23
C PHE A 120 13.87 -2.48 -7.52
N LYS A 121 14.60 -3.35 -8.25
CA LYS A 121 15.71 -4.12 -7.67
C LYS A 121 16.83 -3.22 -7.18
N LYS A 122 17.14 -2.15 -7.90
CA LYS A 122 18.14 -1.16 -7.51
C LYS A 122 17.73 -0.40 -6.25
N TRP A 123 16.47 0.03 -6.14
CA TRP A 123 15.98 0.84 -5.02
C TRP A 123 15.62 -0.02 -3.79
N GLY A 124 14.86 -1.08 -3.99
CA GLY A 124 14.27 -1.93 -2.94
C GLY A 124 15.12 -3.13 -2.54
N LYS A 125 16.10 -3.53 -3.36
CA LYS A 125 16.96 -4.71 -3.16
C LYS A 125 16.12 -5.98 -2.94
N ASP A 126 16.35 -6.69 -1.83
CA ASP A 126 15.74 -7.97 -1.51
C ASP A 126 14.31 -7.85 -0.94
N GLN A 127 13.86 -6.65 -0.64
CA GLN A 127 12.48 -6.37 -0.23
C GLN A 127 11.51 -6.30 -1.42
N ALA A 128 12.00 -6.15 -2.66
CA ALA A 128 11.16 -6.06 -3.86
C ALA A 128 10.79 -7.45 -4.38
N TRP A 129 9.51 -7.79 -4.30
CA TRP A 129 8.89 -9.00 -4.85
C TRP A 129 8.06 -8.62 -6.06
N PHE A 130 7.82 -9.55 -6.97
CA PHE A 130 7.06 -9.27 -8.17
C PHE A 130 5.71 -9.97 -8.18
N GLN A 131 4.65 -9.20 -8.42
CA GLN A 131 3.33 -9.73 -8.71
C GLN A 131 3.25 -10.06 -10.20
N LEU A 132 3.16 -11.34 -10.52
CA LEU A 132 2.87 -11.79 -11.88
C LEU A 132 1.37 -12.11 -11.99
N TYR A 133 0.68 -11.43 -12.89
CA TYR A 133 -0.61 -11.88 -13.41
C TYR A 133 -0.61 -11.77 -14.92
N LEU A 134 -1.24 -12.75 -15.55
CA LEU A 134 -1.34 -12.80 -17.01
C LEU A 134 -2.61 -12.08 -17.43
N SER A 135 -2.48 -11.22 -18.42
CA SER A 135 -3.65 -10.60 -19.06
C SER A 135 -4.39 -11.66 -19.89
N LEU A 136 -5.71 -11.78 -19.67
CA LEU A 136 -6.57 -12.67 -20.48
C LEU A 136 -6.59 -12.32 -21.96
N ILE A 137 -6.08 -11.15 -22.33
CA ILE A 137 -5.97 -10.70 -23.74
C ILE A 137 -4.81 -11.41 -24.46
N HIS A 138 -3.88 -12.00 -23.71
CA HIS A 138 -2.67 -12.64 -24.25
C HIS A 138 -2.65 -14.18 -24.08
N ILE A 139 -3.78 -14.76 -23.70
CA ILE A 139 -3.98 -16.22 -23.61
C ILE A 139 -4.76 -16.70 -24.81
#